data_b3fcff45743cc76675ffa9802ed1dff1
#
_entry.id   b3fcff45743cc76675ffa9802ed1dff1
#
_cell.length_a   1.000
_cell.length_b   1.000
_cell.length_c   1.000
_cell.angle_alpha   90.00
_cell.angle_beta   90.00
_cell.angle_gamma   90.00
#
_symmetry.space_group_name_H-M   'P 1'
#
loop_
_entity.id
_entity.type
_entity.pdbx_description
1 polymer ?
#
loop_
_entity_poly.entity_id
_entity_poly.type
_entity_poly.pdbx_seq_one_letter_code
_entity_poly.pdbx_strand_id
1 'polypeptide(L)'
;YKLLGGYTEKVPVYIAGGYYEEGKGLKELQDEMITSVSMGADAVKMKIGAVPINEDVERVKAVREAIGPNVKLLVDANCAYRYYEAIEIARKMEPFDIFWFEEPIPPDDYKGHVLISQATSIPIATGENEYTRYGFRDLIESRAAAILQPDALIMGGVTEFMKVAAQAQAHNLPIAPHGRQEVHIHLLCAIPNGLILEYYRGETDPIFDKVYNYTLQVDKGFVSPPDLPGFGMEPDLEFLAQYRTF
;
A
#
# COMPACT_ATOMS: atom_id res chain seq x y z
N TYR A 1 -8.57 -14.15 -11.27
CA TYR A 1 -8.26 -14.82 -10.01
C TYR A 1 -8.65 -16.31 -10.00
N LYS A 2 -9.78 -16.65 -10.63
CA LYS A 2 -10.28 -18.05 -10.68
C LYS A 2 -9.24 -19.03 -11.25
N LEU A 3 -8.53 -18.63 -12.31
CA LEU A 3 -7.45 -19.43 -12.92
C LEU A 3 -6.24 -19.62 -11.99
N LEU A 4 -6.02 -18.70 -11.07
CA LEU A 4 -4.89 -18.71 -10.12
C LEU A 4 -5.20 -19.43 -8.79
N GLY A 5 -6.42 -19.94 -8.61
CA GLY A 5 -6.82 -20.69 -7.41
C GLY A 5 -8.14 -20.25 -6.78
N GLY A 6 -8.53 -18.98 -6.91
CA GLY A 6 -9.84 -18.48 -6.51
C GLY A 6 -10.16 -18.65 -5.03
N TYR A 7 -9.40 -17.98 -4.15
CA TYR A 7 -9.56 -18.10 -2.70
C TYR A 7 -10.75 -17.29 -2.15
N THR A 8 -10.92 -16.04 -2.62
CA THR A 8 -12.01 -15.16 -2.21
C THR A 8 -12.54 -14.35 -3.39
N GLU A 9 -13.75 -13.80 -3.27
CA GLU A 9 -14.40 -13.00 -4.32
C GLU A 9 -14.27 -11.49 -4.08
N LYS A 10 -13.76 -11.08 -2.92
CA LYS A 10 -13.53 -9.68 -2.56
C LYS A 10 -12.41 -9.56 -1.55
N VAL A 11 -11.75 -8.41 -1.52
CA VAL A 11 -10.71 -8.09 -0.55
C VAL A 11 -10.97 -6.72 0.09
N PRO A 12 -10.56 -6.51 1.36
CA PRO A 12 -10.62 -5.18 1.96
C PRO A 12 -9.65 -4.22 1.28
N VAL A 13 -9.93 -2.91 1.38
CA VAL A 13 -9.09 -1.87 0.80
C VAL A 13 -8.64 -0.84 1.84
N TYR A 14 -7.49 -0.23 1.60
CA TYR A 14 -7.14 1.05 2.18
C TYR A 14 -7.06 2.11 1.08
N ILE A 15 -7.46 3.34 1.42
CA ILE A 15 -7.37 4.45 0.46
C ILE A 15 -6.03 5.14 0.64
N ALA A 16 -5.23 5.14 -0.42
CA ALA A 16 -3.95 5.86 -0.47
C ALA A 16 -4.18 7.36 -0.72
N GLY A 17 -3.41 8.21 -0.01
CA GLY A 17 -3.49 9.66 -0.12
C GLY A 17 -2.50 10.35 0.82
N GLY A 18 -2.89 11.52 1.33
CA GLY A 18 -2.11 12.28 2.29
C GLY A 18 -0.79 12.81 1.75
N TYR A 19 -0.70 13.02 0.43
CA TYR A 19 0.47 13.58 -0.23
C TYR A 19 0.73 15.01 0.24
N TYR A 20 1.98 15.43 0.11
CA TYR A 20 2.39 16.83 0.31
C TYR A 20 2.06 17.61 -0.95
N GLU A 21 1.40 18.75 -0.76
CA GLU A 21 1.01 19.66 -1.84
C GLU A 21 1.15 21.10 -1.37
N GLU A 22 1.47 22.01 -2.29
CA GLU A 22 1.54 23.43 -1.97
C GLU A 22 0.17 23.94 -1.48
N GLY A 23 0.16 24.62 -0.34
CA GLY A 23 -1.07 25.14 0.27
C GLY A 23 -1.90 24.11 1.06
N LYS A 24 -1.51 22.84 1.09
CA LYS A 24 -2.19 21.79 1.86
C LYS A 24 -1.67 21.74 3.29
N GLY A 25 -2.42 22.34 4.20
CA GLY A 25 -2.15 22.30 5.65
C GLY A 25 -2.79 21.10 6.35
N LEU A 26 -2.79 21.14 7.68
CA LEU A 26 -3.37 20.06 8.49
C LEU A 26 -4.88 19.89 8.26
N LYS A 27 -5.60 21.01 8.03
CA LYS A 27 -7.06 20.97 7.82
C LYS A 27 -7.42 20.29 6.51
N GLU A 28 -6.73 20.63 5.42
CA GLU A 28 -6.94 20.03 4.10
C GLU A 28 -6.58 18.53 4.13
N LEU A 29 -5.51 18.16 4.83
CA LEU A 29 -5.12 16.76 5.06
C LEU A 29 -6.21 15.99 5.84
N GLN A 30 -6.74 16.57 6.90
CA GLN A 30 -7.84 15.97 7.67
C GLN A 30 -9.08 15.77 6.81
N ASP A 31 -9.49 16.77 6.04
CA ASP A 31 -10.66 16.71 5.16
C ASP A 31 -10.50 15.65 4.07
N GLU A 32 -9.31 15.51 3.50
CA GLU A 32 -8.98 14.43 2.55
C GLU A 32 -9.15 13.05 3.18
N MET A 33 -8.61 12.85 4.38
CA MET A 33 -8.69 11.55 5.06
C MET A 33 -10.12 11.21 5.49
N ILE A 34 -10.90 12.18 5.96
CA ILE A 34 -12.33 12.02 6.23
C ILE A 34 -13.09 11.62 4.95
N THR A 35 -12.79 12.27 3.84
CA THR A 35 -13.37 11.93 2.53
C THR A 35 -13.05 10.50 2.14
N SER A 36 -11.81 10.06 2.33
CA SER A 36 -11.38 8.69 2.07
C SER A 36 -12.16 7.67 2.91
N VAL A 37 -12.33 7.93 4.20
CA VAL A 37 -13.15 7.08 5.10
C VAL A 37 -14.63 7.07 4.67
N SER A 38 -15.15 8.19 4.17
CA SER A 38 -16.55 8.28 3.72
C SER A 38 -16.88 7.39 2.51
N MET A 39 -15.87 6.93 1.77
CA MET A 39 -16.01 5.91 0.72
C MET A 39 -16.30 4.50 1.28
N GLY A 40 -16.30 4.34 2.60
CA GLY A 40 -16.57 3.09 3.29
C GLY A 40 -15.35 2.25 3.59
N ALA A 41 -14.14 2.77 3.39
CA ALA A 41 -12.91 2.08 3.76
C ALA A 41 -12.62 2.19 5.26
N ASP A 42 -12.22 1.08 5.88
CA ASP A 42 -11.80 1.01 7.28
C ASP A 42 -10.29 1.27 7.48
N ALA A 43 -9.63 1.76 6.44
CA ALA A 43 -8.19 1.99 6.42
C ALA A 43 -7.81 3.12 5.45
N VAL A 44 -6.85 3.96 5.87
CA VAL A 44 -6.27 5.02 5.03
C VAL A 44 -4.76 5.05 5.18
N LYS A 45 -4.04 5.41 4.10
CA LYS A 45 -2.58 5.60 4.09
C LYS A 45 -2.24 7.04 3.81
N MET A 46 -1.30 7.61 4.56
CA MET A 46 -0.74 8.94 4.33
C MET A 46 0.76 8.90 4.14
N LYS A 47 1.30 9.88 3.41
CA LYS A 47 2.73 10.06 3.20
C LYS A 47 3.37 10.84 4.35
N ILE A 48 4.58 10.41 4.72
CA ILE A 48 5.48 11.08 5.67
C ILE A 48 6.90 11.13 5.07
N GLY A 49 7.81 11.91 5.66
CA GLY A 49 9.23 11.93 5.28
C GLY A 49 9.67 13.12 4.42
N ALA A 50 8.77 14.04 4.05
CA ALA A 50 9.14 15.22 3.26
C ALA A 50 9.26 16.52 4.09
N VAL A 51 8.99 16.46 5.38
CA VAL A 51 9.11 17.58 6.34
C VAL A 51 9.88 17.10 7.58
N PRO A 52 10.30 18.02 8.50
CA PRO A 52 10.94 17.60 9.74
C PRO A 52 10.10 16.62 10.56
N ILE A 53 10.74 15.67 11.22
CA ILE A 53 10.09 14.57 11.98
C ILE A 53 8.95 15.05 12.88
N ASN A 54 9.14 16.15 13.63
CA ASN A 54 8.10 16.65 14.54
C ASN A 54 6.87 17.18 13.78
N GLU A 55 7.06 17.73 12.59
CA GLU A 55 5.97 18.19 11.72
C GLU A 55 5.18 16.99 11.15
N ASP A 56 5.86 15.93 10.73
CA ASP A 56 5.21 14.69 10.32
C ASP A 56 4.42 14.03 11.48
N VAL A 57 4.97 14.06 12.69
CA VAL A 57 4.26 13.57 13.87
C VAL A 57 2.97 14.37 14.12
N GLU A 58 2.98 15.69 13.97
CA GLU A 58 1.77 16.51 14.07
C GLU A 58 0.78 16.21 12.94
N ARG A 59 1.25 15.95 11.72
CA ARG A 59 0.38 15.50 10.61
C ARG A 59 -0.29 14.16 10.91
N VAL A 60 0.46 13.19 11.40
CA VAL A 60 -0.05 11.86 11.79
C VAL A 60 -1.09 11.99 12.91
N LYS A 61 -0.79 12.80 13.93
CA LYS A 61 -1.72 13.11 15.02
C LYS A 61 -3.02 13.74 14.50
N ALA A 62 -2.91 14.75 13.65
CA ALA A 62 -4.07 15.43 13.07
C ALA A 62 -4.97 14.46 12.26
N VAL A 63 -4.36 13.56 11.48
CA VAL A 63 -5.12 12.54 10.75
C VAL A 63 -5.79 11.56 11.72
N ARG A 64 -5.08 11.05 12.72
CA ARG A 64 -5.67 10.14 13.73
C ARG A 64 -6.87 10.77 14.44
N GLU A 65 -6.77 12.03 14.83
CA GLU A 65 -7.88 12.78 15.45
C GLU A 65 -9.08 12.91 14.50
N ALA A 66 -8.84 13.11 13.22
CA ALA A 66 -9.89 13.29 12.21
C ALA A 66 -10.63 11.99 11.86
N ILE A 67 -9.90 10.89 11.68
CA ILE A 67 -10.49 9.60 11.27
C ILE A 67 -11.01 8.77 12.47
N GLY A 68 -10.68 9.16 13.69
CA GLY A 68 -11.07 8.44 14.92
C GLY A 68 -10.26 7.17 15.17
N PRO A 69 -10.51 6.48 16.30
CA PRO A 69 -9.67 5.35 16.74
C PRO A 69 -9.94 4.03 16.01
N ASN A 70 -11.05 3.90 15.29
CA ASN A 70 -11.46 2.63 14.69
C ASN A 70 -10.95 2.42 13.26
N VAL A 71 -10.50 3.48 12.58
CA VAL A 71 -9.94 3.42 11.25
C VAL A 71 -8.45 3.10 11.31
N LYS A 72 -7.98 2.13 10.56
CA LYS A 72 -6.56 1.81 10.47
C LYS A 72 -5.82 2.96 9.79
N LEU A 73 -4.78 3.48 10.44
CA LEU A 73 -3.90 4.50 9.88
C LEU A 73 -2.58 3.86 9.48
N LEU A 74 -2.25 3.96 8.20
CA LEU A 74 -1.02 3.50 7.60
C LEU A 74 -0.15 4.71 7.26
N VAL A 75 1.14 4.61 7.47
CA VAL A 75 2.09 5.67 7.11
C VAL A 75 3.15 5.13 6.17
N ASP A 76 3.54 5.93 5.18
CA ASP A 76 4.47 5.56 4.13
C ASP A 76 5.53 6.66 3.96
N ALA A 77 6.79 6.28 4.15
CA ALA A 77 7.92 7.20 4.06
C ALA A 77 8.65 7.17 2.71
N ASN A 78 8.32 6.25 1.81
CA ASN A 78 9.01 6.09 0.53
C ASN A 78 10.56 6.24 0.66
N CYS A 79 11.14 5.50 1.59
CA CYS A 79 12.58 5.41 1.83
C CYS A 79 13.24 6.73 2.32
N ALA A 80 12.48 7.65 2.94
CA ALA A 80 12.96 8.99 3.26
C ALA A 80 14.00 9.05 4.39
N TYR A 81 14.02 8.08 5.31
CA TYR A 81 14.83 8.18 6.52
C TYR A 81 16.10 7.33 6.46
N ARG A 82 17.04 7.67 7.37
CA ARG A 82 18.08 6.74 7.83
C ARG A 82 17.51 5.90 8.96
N TYR A 83 18.09 4.72 9.23
CA TYR A 83 17.54 3.77 10.21
C TYR A 83 17.31 4.39 11.60
N TYR A 84 18.19 5.27 12.08
CA TYR A 84 18.06 5.91 13.40
C TYR A 84 16.96 6.99 13.41
N GLU A 85 16.76 7.71 12.31
CA GLU A 85 15.67 8.67 12.13
C GLU A 85 14.32 7.94 12.06
N ALA A 86 14.27 6.81 11.34
CA ALA A 86 13.11 5.94 11.29
C ALA A 86 12.72 5.38 12.66
N ILE A 87 13.71 5.01 13.50
CA ILE A 87 13.46 4.60 14.88
C ILE A 87 12.91 5.77 15.71
N GLU A 88 13.45 6.98 15.54
CA GLU A 88 12.99 8.17 16.26
C GLU A 88 11.51 8.47 15.92
N ILE A 89 11.17 8.56 14.63
CA ILE A 89 9.80 8.88 14.24
C ILE A 89 8.83 7.75 14.58
N ALA A 90 9.21 6.47 14.41
CA ALA A 90 8.38 5.33 14.78
C ALA A 90 7.95 5.40 16.25
N ARG A 91 8.89 5.65 17.18
CA ARG A 91 8.60 5.79 18.60
C ARG A 91 7.67 6.97 18.91
N LYS A 92 7.81 8.08 18.18
CA LYS A 92 6.92 9.24 18.33
C LYS A 92 5.51 8.96 17.79
N MET A 93 5.37 8.04 16.82
CA MET A 93 4.09 7.67 16.24
C MET A 93 3.36 6.54 17.01
N GLU A 94 4.03 5.77 17.85
CA GLU A 94 3.41 4.67 18.61
C GLU A 94 2.09 5.05 19.34
N PRO A 95 1.95 6.27 19.93
CA PRO A 95 0.71 6.66 20.58
C PRO A 95 -0.50 6.80 19.63
N PHE A 96 -0.29 6.81 18.33
CA PHE A 96 -1.34 7.05 17.34
C PHE A 96 -1.87 5.75 16.70
N ASP A 97 -1.56 4.58 17.23
CA ASP A 97 -2.05 3.27 16.77
C ASP A 97 -1.87 3.07 15.25
N ILE A 98 -0.62 3.14 14.81
CA ILE A 98 -0.25 2.98 13.40
C ILE A 98 -0.33 1.50 13.01
N PHE A 99 -1.10 1.19 11.96
CA PHE A 99 -1.31 -0.16 11.49
C PHE A 99 -0.05 -0.75 10.84
N TRP A 100 0.69 0.05 10.05
CA TRP A 100 2.06 -0.24 9.60
C TRP A 100 2.84 1.02 9.27
N PHE A 101 4.17 0.89 9.29
CA PHE A 101 5.12 1.86 8.80
C PHE A 101 5.79 1.30 7.54
N GLU A 102 5.44 1.90 6.38
CA GLU A 102 5.85 1.47 5.06
C GLU A 102 7.15 2.16 4.65
N GLU A 103 8.06 1.38 4.04
CA GLU A 103 9.35 1.81 3.50
C GLU A 103 10.07 2.90 4.31
N PRO A 104 10.37 2.65 5.59
CA PRO A 104 11.04 3.66 6.43
C PRO A 104 12.40 4.11 5.88
N ILE A 105 13.14 3.20 5.24
CA ILE A 105 14.52 3.39 4.76
C ILE A 105 14.69 2.73 3.38
N PRO A 106 15.83 2.96 2.66
CA PRO A 106 16.12 2.30 1.39
C PRO A 106 15.90 0.79 1.41
N PRO A 107 15.31 0.19 0.36
CA PRO A 107 14.79 -1.18 0.36
C PRO A 107 15.89 -2.25 0.45
N ASP A 108 17.13 -1.95 0.07
CA ASP A 108 18.30 -2.84 0.11
C ASP A 108 18.98 -2.90 1.49
N ASP A 109 18.59 -2.04 2.45
CA ASP A 109 19.11 -2.09 3.82
C ASP A 109 18.26 -3.00 4.73
N TYR A 110 18.28 -4.31 4.48
CA TYR A 110 17.56 -5.29 5.31
C TYR A 110 17.99 -5.26 6.79
N LYS A 111 19.26 -4.96 7.06
CA LYS A 111 19.76 -4.88 8.44
C LYS A 111 19.19 -3.66 9.17
N GLY A 112 19.09 -2.54 8.49
CA GLY A 112 18.42 -1.34 9.01
C GLY A 112 16.94 -1.61 9.30
N HIS A 113 16.22 -2.26 8.41
CA HIS A 113 14.83 -2.68 8.64
C HIS A 113 14.68 -3.57 9.87
N VAL A 114 15.58 -4.54 10.08
CA VAL A 114 15.61 -5.37 11.29
C VAL A 114 15.79 -4.53 12.55
N LEU A 115 16.74 -3.56 12.54
CA LEU A 115 16.94 -2.66 13.69
C LEU A 115 15.69 -1.83 13.99
N ILE A 116 14.99 -1.34 12.97
CA ILE A 116 13.76 -0.58 13.14
C ILE A 116 12.68 -1.49 13.73
N SER A 117 12.45 -2.67 13.15
CA SER A 117 11.42 -3.61 13.60
C SER A 117 11.59 -4.06 15.06
N GLN A 118 12.83 -4.08 15.55
CA GLN A 118 13.14 -4.41 16.95
C GLN A 118 12.98 -3.21 17.91
N ALA A 119 12.94 -1.99 17.38
CA ALA A 119 12.93 -0.75 18.18
C ALA A 119 11.55 -0.11 18.36
N THR A 120 10.53 -0.62 17.66
CA THR A 120 9.14 -0.14 17.72
C THR A 120 8.15 -1.30 17.73
N SER A 121 6.94 -1.03 18.24
CA SER A 121 5.80 -1.94 18.16
C SER A 121 5.03 -1.84 16.82
N ILE A 122 5.33 -0.84 15.98
CA ILE A 122 4.66 -0.64 14.70
C ILE A 122 5.19 -1.67 13.70
N PRO A 123 4.32 -2.48 13.06
CA PRO A 123 4.73 -3.42 12.02
C PRO A 123 5.40 -2.69 10.84
N ILE A 124 6.52 -3.21 10.34
CA ILE A 124 7.19 -2.69 9.15
C ILE A 124 6.61 -3.37 7.91
N ALA A 125 6.23 -2.57 6.92
CA ALA A 125 5.80 -3.03 5.61
C ALA A 125 6.80 -2.56 4.55
N THR A 126 7.19 -3.44 3.63
CA THR A 126 8.09 -3.11 2.51
C THR A 126 8.04 -4.20 1.43
N GLY A 127 8.59 -3.89 0.26
CA GLY A 127 8.71 -4.86 -0.83
C GLY A 127 8.30 -4.33 -2.19
N GLU A 128 7.77 -3.12 -2.31
CA GLU A 128 7.35 -2.53 -3.60
C GLU A 128 8.52 -2.37 -4.58
N ASN A 129 9.71 -2.12 -4.05
CA ASN A 129 10.95 -1.98 -4.81
C ASN A 129 11.75 -3.28 -4.91
N GLU A 130 11.22 -4.41 -4.39
CA GLU A 130 11.92 -5.69 -4.40
C GLU A 130 11.68 -6.47 -5.70
N TYR A 131 12.70 -7.19 -6.14
CA TYR A 131 12.66 -7.95 -7.38
C TYR A 131 12.66 -9.46 -7.13
N THR A 132 11.80 -10.16 -7.82
CA THR A 132 11.72 -11.62 -7.87
C THR A 132 11.56 -12.31 -6.51
N ARG A 133 11.23 -13.61 -6.52
CA ARG A 133 11.18 -14.43 -5.30
C ARG A 133 12.52 -14.51 -4.55
N TYR A 134 13.62 -14.19 -5.20
CA TYR A 134 14.95 -14.28 -4.55
C TYR A 134 15.20 -13.13 -3.59
N GLY A 135 14.87 -11.89 -3.98
CA GLY A 135 14.92 -10.75 -3.09
C GLY A 135 13.90 -10.88 -1.95
N PHE A 136 12.67 -11.32 -2.26
CA PHE A 136 11.67 -11.60 -1.22
C PHE A 136 12.10 -12.72 -0.26
N ARG A 137 12.82 -13.74 -0.72
CA ARG A 137 13.44 -14.74 0.17
C ARG A 137 14.37 -14.06 1.18
N ASP A 138 15.27 -13.22 0.70
CA ASP A 138 16.26 -12.56 1.54
C ASP A 138 15.60 -11.59 2.55
N LEU A 139 14.55 -10.88 2.12
CA LEU A 139 13.70 -10.03 2.97
C LEU A 139 12.98 -10.85 4.07
N ILE A 140 12.40 -12.00 3.72
CA ILE A 140 11.71 -12.91 4.64
C ILE A 140 12.69 -13.53 5.64
N GLU A 141 13.79 -14.09 5.17
CA GLU A 141 14.78 -14.79 6.00
C GLU A 141 15.46 -13.83 7.00
N SER A 142 15.68 -12.59 6.61
CA SER A 142 16.21 -11.54 7.50
C SER A 142 15.20 -11.07 8.54
N ARG A 143 13.90 -11.35 8.40
CA ARG A 143 12.80 -10.81 9.22
C ARG A 143 12.73 -9.29 9.22
N ALA A 144 13.05 -8.69 8.09
CA ALA A 144 13.08 -7.25 7.92
C ALA A 144 11.69 -6.61 7.82
N ALA A 145 10.66 -7.41 7.48
CA ALA A 145 9.28 -6.94 7.33
C ALA A 145 8.28 -7.87 8.02
N ALA A 146 7.21 -7.29 8.55
CA ALA A 146 6.04 -7.98 9.06
C ALA A 146 4.95 -8.16 7.99
N ILE A 147 4.93 -7.27 6.98
CA ILE A 147 3.98 -7.26 5.87
C ILE A 147 4.79 -7.10 4.57
N LEU A 148 4.54 -7.97 3.60
CA LEU A 148 5.21 -7.89 2.31
C LEU A 148 4.33 -7.16 1.28
N GLN A 149 4.96 -6.26 0.51
CA GLN A 149 4.28 -5.40 -0.46
C GLN A 149 4.79 -5.63 -1.91
N PRO A 150 4.68 -6.87 -2.44
CA PRO A 150 5.13 -7.14 -3.80
C PRO A 150 4.30 -6.37 -4.82
N ASP A 151 4.96 -5.74 -5.79
CA ASP A 151 4.31 -5.20 -6.98
C ASP A 151 4.56 -6.14 -8.18
N ALA A 152 3.50 -6.75 -8.70
CA ALA A 152 3.61 -7.69 -9.82
C ALA A 152 4.17 -7.05 -11.10
N LEU A 153 4.05 -5.73 -11.27
CA LEU A 153 4.57 -5.00 -12.42
C LEU A 153 6.09 -4.75 -12.30
N ILE A 154 6.62 -4.80 -11.08
CA ILE A 154 8.05 -4.57 -10.79
C ILE A 154 8.78 -5.89 -10.61
N MET A 155 8.24 -6.81 -9.81
CA MET A 155 8.93 -8.01 -9.37
C MET A 155 9.03 -9.15 -10.40
N GLY A 156 8.43 -9.03 -11.58
CA GLY A 156 8.50 -10.06 -12.65
C GLY A 156 7.17 -10.72 -13.01
N GLY A 157 6.05 -10.10 -12.69
CA GLY A 157 4.71 -10.49 -13.16
C GLY A 157 3.96 -11.45 -12.25
N VAL A 158 2.76 -11.82 -12.70
CA VAL A 158 1.81 -12.67 -11.98
C VAL A 158 2.43 -13.99 -11.50
N THR A 159 3.18 -14.66 -12.38
CA THR A 159 3.80 -15.96 -12.05
C THR A 159 4.80 -15.85 -10.91
N GLU A 160 5.56 -14.77 -10.86
CA GLU A 160 6.55 -14.54 -9.81
C GLU A 160 5.87 -14.13 -8.50
N PHE A 161 4.83 -13.28 -8.58
CA PHE A 161 4.01 -12.91 -7.44
C PHE A 161 3.41 -14.12 -6.72
N MET A 162 2.85 -15.08 -7.46
CA MET A 162 2.26 -16.30 -6.88
C MET A 162 3.30 -17.16 -6.13
N LYS A 163 4.56 -17.17 -6.58
CA LYS A 163 5.67 -17.84 -5.88
C LYS A 163 6.02 -17.13 -4.58
N VAL A 164 6.08 -15.79 -4.61
CA VAL A 164 6.32 -14.98 -3.40
C VAL A 164 5.18 -15.15 -2.41
N ALA A 165 3.93 -15.16 -2.86
CA ALA A 165 2.77 -15.38 -2.00
C ALA A 165 2.84 -16.72 -1.29
N ALA A 166 3.20 -17.81 -2.00
CA ALA A 166 3.38 -19.13 -1.41
C ALA A 166 4.55 -19.18 -0.42
N GLN A 167 5.66 -18.52 -0.72
CA GLN A 167 6.82 -18.42 0.17
C GLN A 167 6.46 -17.61 1.44
N ALA A 168 5.80 -16.46 1.31
CA ALA A 168 5.32 -15.67 2.43
C ALA A 168 4.35 -16.46 3.32
N GLN A 169 3.41 -17.22 2.71
CA GLN A 169 2.48 -18.08 3.44
C GLN A 169 3.19 -19.14 4.29
N ALA A 170 4.25 -19.76 3.76
CA ALA A 170 5.04 -20.73 4.50
C ALA A 170 5.75 -20.13 5.73
N HIS A 171 5.93 -18.80 5.76
CA HIS A 171 6.49 -18.04 6.89
C HIS A 171 5.43 -17.28 7.70
N ASN A 172 4.13 -17.53 7.46
CA ASN A 172 3.00 -16.85 8.10
C ASN A 172 3.00 -15.32 7.91
N LEU A 173 3.50 -14.84 6.76
CA LEU A 173 3.53 -13.43 6.43
C LEU A 173 2.37 -13.06 5.50
N PRO A 174 1.66 -11.95 5.79
CA PRO A 174 0.61 -11.42 4.94
C PRO A 174 1.19 -10.65 3.74
N ILE A 175 0.39 -10.56 2.69
CA ILE A 175 0.65 -9.82 1.46
C ILE A 175 -0.32 -8.64 1.36
N ALA A 176 0.22 -7.43 1.18
CA ALA A 176 -0.52 -6.21 0.87
C ALA A 176 0.18 -5.52 -0.32
N PRO A 177 -0.13 -5.88 -1.57
CA PRO A 177 0.65 -5.45 -2.72
C PRO A 177 0.57 -3.94 -2.95
N HIS A 178 1.66 -3.37 -3.48
CA HIS A 178 1.77 -1.97 -3.85
C HIS A 178 1.10 -1.69 -5.20
N GLY A 179 0.40 -0.58 -5.32
CA GLY A 179 -0.07 0.00 -6.57
C GLY A 179 -1.02 -0.87 -7.39
N ARG A 180 -1.25 -0.47 -8.60
CA ARG A 180 -2.02 -1.16 -9.67
C ARG A 180 -3.15 -2.07 -9.19
N GLN A 181 -4.13 -1.46 -8.54
CA GLN A 181 -5.30 -2.11 -7.98
C GLN A 181 -6.01 -3.04 -8.98
N GLU A 182 -5.97 -2.70 -10.28
CA GLU A 182 -6.60 -3.44 -11.38
C GLU A 182 -5.99 -4.82 -11.58
N VAL A 183 -4.69 -4.96 -11.31
CA VAL A 183 -3.96 -6.23 -11.40
C VAL A 183 -4.00 -6.95 -10.05
N HIS A 184 -3.69 -6.23 -8.98
CA HIS A 184 -3.49 -6.82 -7.66
C HIS A 184 -4.78 -7.32 -7.01
N ILE A 185 -5.95 -6.81 -7.38
CA ILE A 185 -7.24 -7.37 -6.94
C ILE A 185 -7.38 -8.85 -7.31
N HIS A 186 -6.93 -9.25 -8.51
CA HIS A 186 -6.97 -10.64 -8.94
C HIS A 186 -5.98 -11.50 -8.17
N LEU A 187 -4.81 -10.98 -7.88
CA LEU A 187 -3.76 -11.70 -7.17
C LEU A 187 -4.13 -11.92 -5.71
N LEU A 188 -4.66 -10.89 -5.05
CA LEU A 188 -5.15 -11.00 -3.67
C LEU A 188 -6.34 -11.96 -3.55
N CYS A 189 -7.27 -11.93 -4.51
CA CYS A 189 -8.40 -12.87 -4.52
C CYS A 189 -7.98 -14.33 -4.78
N ALA A 190 -6.74 -14.57 -5.21
CA ALA A 190 -6.23 -15.91 -5.50
C ALA A 190 -5.45 -16.55 -4.34
N ILE A 191 -5.02 -15.78 -3.33
CA ILE A 191 -4.10 -16.23 -2.28
C ILE A 191 -4.74 -16.19 -0.88
N PRO A 192 -4.44 -17.16 0.00
CA PRO A 192 -5.03 -17.22 1.34
C PRO A 192 -4.40 -16.21 2.33
N ASN A 193 -3.20 -15.71 2.07
CA ASN A 193 -2.47 -14.75 2.90
C ASN A 193 -2.54 -13.31 2.37
N GLY A 194 -3.50 -12.99 1.48
CA GLY A 194 -3.82 -11.64 1.07
C GLY A 194 -4.43 -10.85 2.23
N LEU A 195 -3.87 -9.67 2.53
CA LEU A 195 -4.28 -8.86 3.67
C LEU A 195 -5.26 -7.77 3.28
N ILE A 196 -4.85 -6.87 2.37
CA ILE A 196 -5.57 -5.66 2.01
C ILE A 196 -5.04 -5.12 0.68
N LEU A 197 -5.90 -4.49 -0.12
CA LEU A 197 -5.56 -3.90 -1.41
C LEU A 197 -5.30 -2.40 -1.26
N GLU A 198 -4.25 -1.89 -1.89
CA GLU A 198 -4.04 -0.46 -2.09
C GLU A 198 -5.03 0.07 -3.13
N TYR A 199 -5.75 1.14 -2.78
CA TYR A 199 -6.71 1.75 -3.66
C TYR A 199 -6.44 3.25 -3.81
N TYR A 200 -6.22 3.68 -5.05
CA TYR A 200 -6.06 5.09 -5.43
C TYR A 200 -7.38 5.64 -5.91
N ARG A 201 -7.74 6.84 -5.44
CA ARG A 201 -8.89 7.58 -5.95
C ARG A 201 -8.51 8.31 -7.23
N GLY A 202 -9.43 8.46 -8.16
CA GLY A 202 -9.21 9.19 -9.40
C GLY A 202 -8.84 10.67 -9.23
N GLU A 203 -9.20 11.26 -8.10
CA GLU A 203 -8.78 12.61 -7.72
C GLU A 203 -7.27 12.69 -7.42
N THR A 204 -6.69 11.60 -6.91
CA THR A 204 -5.26 11.51 -6.59
C THR A 204 -4.42 11.30 -7.85
N ASP A 205 -4.96 10.55 -8.81
CA ASP A 205 -4.36 10.35 -10.14
C ASP A 205 -5.46 10.42 -11.22
N PRO A 206 -5.75 11.62 -11.77
CA PRO A 206 -6.85 11.82 -12.71
C PRO A 206 -6.65 11.15 -14.07
N ILE A 207 -5.45 10.65 -14.38
CA ILE A 207 -5.20 9.86 -15.59
C ILE A 207 -5.57 8.40 -15.34
N PHE A 208 -5.32 7.90 -14.15
CA PHE A 208 -5.48 6.49 -13.77
C PHE A 208 -6.90 5.97 -14.01
N ASP A 209 -7.91 6.72 -13.59
CA ASP A 209 -9.32 6.33 -13.77
C ASP A 209 -9.77 6.30 -15.23
N LYS A 210 -8.97 6.87 -16.14
CA LYS A 210 -9.30 6.98 -17.57
C LYS A 210 -8.50 6.02 -18.45
N VAL A 211 -7.47 5.36 -17.89
CA VAL A 211 -6.61 4.43 -18.65
C VAL A 211 -7.38 3.19 -19.08
N TYR A 212 -8.35 2.78 -18.27
CA TYR A 212 -9.16 1.59 -18.52
C TYR A 212 -10.63 1.93 -18.71
N ASN A 213 -11.32 1.08 -19.44
CA ASN A 213 -12.78 1.19 -19.68
C ASN A 213 -13.63 0.77 -18.47
N TYR A 214 -13.00 0.42 -17.37
CA TYR A 214 -13.65 -0.02 -16.13
C TYR A 214 -12.90 0.50 -14.91
N THR A 215 -13.63 1.03 -13.94
CA THR A 215 -13.08 1.47 -12.65
C THR A 215 -13.62 0.57 -11.54
N LEU A 216 -12.72 0.02 -10.73
CA LEU A 216 -13.05 -0.75 -9.54
C LEU A 216 -13.87 0.12 -8.56
N GLN A 217 -14.90 -0.44 -7.97
CA GLN A 217 -15.76 0.26 -7.02
C GLN A 217 -15.56 -0.27 -5.61
N VAL A 218 -15.38 0.66 -4.66
CA VAL A 218 -15.35 0.32 -3.24
C VAL A 218 -16.79 0.18 -2.74
N ASP A 219 -17.12 -0.98 -2.20
CA ASP A 219 -18.40 -1.25 -1.53
C ASP A 219 -18.15 -1.70 -0.09
N LYS A 220 -18.53 -0.84 0.87
CA LYS A 220 -18.40 -1.11 2.31
C LYS A 220 -17.00 -1.59 2.71
N GLY A 221 -15.97 -0.90 2.20
CA GLY A 221 -14.57 -1.21 2.50
C GLY A 221 -13.97 -2.39 1.73
N PHE A 222 -14.69 -2.94 0.75
CA PHE A 222 -14.22 -4.05 -0.09
C PHE A 222 -14.26 -3.69 -1.57
N VAL A 223 -13.42 -4.38 -2.33
CA VAL A 223 -13.44 -4.38 -3.79
C VAL A 223 -13.48 -5.82 -4.29
N SER A 224 -14.23 -6.05 -5.39
CA SER A 224 -14.29 -7.32 -6.11
C SER A 224 -13.69 -7.19 -7.50
N PRO A 225 -12.99 -8.21 -8.01
CA PRO A 225 -12.55 -8.22 -9.41
C PRO A 225 -13.76 -8.27 -10.35
N PRO A 226 -13.69 -7.65 -11.54
CA PRO A 226 -14.76 -7.75 -12.53
C PRO A 226 -14.95 -9.21 -12.98
N ASP A 227 -16.19 -9.63 -13.20
CA ASP A 227 -16.51 -10.98 -13.71
C ASP A 227 -16.45 -11.01 -15.25
N LEU A 228 -15.28 -10.72 -15.78
CA LEU A 228 -14.95 -10.66 -17.22
C LEU A 228 -13.65 -11.45 -17.48
N PRO A 229 -13.40 -11.87 -18.74
CA PRO A 229 -12.15 -12.56 -19.10
C PRO A 229 -10.89 -11.73 -18.81
N GLY A 230 -9.79 -12.38 -18.51
CA GLY A 230 -8.50 -11.75 -18.21
C GLY A 230 -8.53 -10.97 -16.90
N PHE A 231 -8.07 -9.73 -16.92
CA PHE A 231 -8.22 -8.77 -15.81
C PHE A 231 -9.59 -8.09 -15.80
N GLY A 232 -10.40 -8.28 -16.85
CA GLY A 232 -11.72 -7.68 -16.99
C GLY A 232 -11.71 -6.17 -17.23
N MET A 233 -10.56 -5.62 -17.56
CA MET A 233 -10.34 -4.21 -17.83
C MET A 233 -9.49 -4.08 -19.10
N GLU A 234 -10.02 -3.36 -20.08
CA GLU A 234 -9.33 -3.09 -21.34
C GLU A 234 -8.82 -1.65 -21.35
N PRO A 235 -7.61 -1.38 -21.88
CA PRO A 235 -7.14 -0.02 -22.04
C PRO A 235 -8.09 0.81 -22.93
N ASP A 236 -8.40 2.03 -22.50
CA ASP A 236 -9.13 2.99 -23.34
C ASP A 236 -8.18 3.57 -24.39
N LEU A 237 -8.16 2.96 -25.56
CA LEU A 237 -7.26 3.35 -26.65
C LEU A 237 -7.59 4.74 -27.23
N GLU A 238 -8.86 5.19 -27.15
CA GLU A 238 -9.24 6.53 -27.59
C GLU A 238 -8.67 7.58 -26.65
N PHE A 239 -8.86 7.40 -25.34
CA PHE A 239 -8.23 8.26 -24.34
C PHE A 239 -6.70 8.24 -24.42
N LEU A 240 -6.09 7.08 -24.56
CA LEU A 240 -4.64 6.92 -24.59
C LEU A 240 -3.99 7.50 -25.86
N ALA A 241 -4.76 7.62 -26.97
CA ALA A 241 -4.24 8.15 -28.23
C ALA A 241 -3.66 9.58 -28.10
N GLN A 242 -4.19 10.39 -27.17
CA GLN A 242 -3.69 11.76 -26.93
C GLN A 242 -2.29 11.80 -26.30
N TYR A 243 -1.84 10.71 -25.70
CA TYR A 243 -0.50 10.60 -25.08
C TYR A 243 0.51 9.87 -25.98
N ARG A 244 0.12 9.55 -27.19
CA ARG A 244 1.00 8.87 -28.15
C ARG A 244 2.08 9.84 -28.64
N THR A 245 3.36 9.45 -28.48
CA THR A 245 4.51 10.29 -28.78
C THR A 245 5.15 9.99 -30.16
N PHE A 246 4.69 8.97 -30.89
CA PHE A 246 5.19 8.54 -32.21
C PHE A 246 4.15 7.70 -32.95
#